data_f6c92ec108f960028c5b0d147f9cb561
#
_entry.id   f6c92ec108f960028c5b0d147f9cb561
#
_cell.length_a   1.000
_cell.length_b   1.000
_cell.length_c   1.000
_cell.angle_alpha   90.00
_cell.angle_beta   90.00
_cell.angle_gamma   90.00
#
_symmetry.space_group_name_H-M   'P 1'
#
loop_
_entity.id
_entity.type
_entity.pdbx_description
1 polymer ?
#
loop_
_entity_poly.entity_id
_entity_poly.type
_entity_poly.pdbx_seq_one_letter_code
_entity_poly.pdbx_strand_id
1 'polypeptide(L)'
;MTKSELIDAIAARADLTKARAEMVVNCVFDTMTGALQDGQGIEIRGFGSFTVRPYKPYDGRNPRTGQPVPVPSKRLPFFKVGKELKELVNTSRHQPLVEDDDDDHDGTNGSSSEPPSEP
;
A
#
# COMPACT_ATOMS: atom_id res chain seq x y z
N MET A 1 7.13 1.15 11.71
CA MET A 1 6.67 2.51 12.05
C MET A 1 5.15 2.55 12.06
N THR A 2 4.59 3.03 13.14
CA THR A 2 3.15 3.21 13.26
C THR A 2 2.75 4.62 12.87
N LYS A 3 1.45 4.84 12.71
CA LYS A 3 0.96 6.19 12.43
C LYS A 3 1.36 7.15 13.53
N SER A 4 1.29 6.69 14.79
CA SER A 4 1.67 7.54 15.92
C SER A 4 3.14 7.94 15.83
N GLU A 5 3.99 6.99 15.48
CA GLU A 5 5.41 7.29 15.32
C GLU A 5 5.67 8.22 14.14
N LEU A 6 4.89 8.09 13.08
CA LEU A 6 5.01 9.01 11.96
C LEU A 6 4.63 10.42 12.38
N ILE A 7 3.56 10.55 13.16
CA ILE A 7 3.14 11.87 13.66
C ILE A 7 4.24 12.49 14.50
N ASP A 8 4.86 11.71 15.39
CA ASP A 8 5.94 12.21 16.22
C ASP A 8 7.12 12.66 15.37
N ALA A 9 7.46 11.90 14.34
CA ALA A 9 8.57 12.26 13.47
C ALA A 9 8.29 13.56 12.70
N ILE A 10 7.06 13.71 12.21
CA ILE A 10 6.68 14.93 11.50
C ILE A 10 6.71 16.14 12.45
N ALA A 11 6.20 15.95 13.67
CA ALA A 11 6.21 17.02 14.64
C ALA A 11 7.64 17.51 14.90
N ALA A 12 8.57 16.59 15.06
CA ALA A 12 9.96 16.95 15.32
C ALA A 12 10.61 17.62 14.11
N ARG A 13 10.39 17.08 12.91
CA ARG A 13 11.08 17.58 11.72
C ARG A 13 10.52 18.91 11.24
N ALA A 14 9.22 19.10 11.39
CA ALA A 14 8.57 20.32 10.91
C ALA A 14 8.40 21.35 12.00
N ASP A 15 8.90 21.06 13.22
CA ASP A 15 8.79 21.96 14.35
C ASP A 15 7.34 22.30 14.62
N LEU A 16 6.51 21.29 14.70
CA LEU A 16 5.08 21.44 14.96
C LEU A 16 4.75 20.81 16.31
N THR A 17 3.67 21.29 16.91
CA THR A 17 3.12 20.57 18.05
C THR A 17 2.57 19.24 17.58
N LYS A 18 2.46 18.29 18.51
CA LYS A 18 1.93 16.99 18.16
C LYS A 18 0.52 17.08 17.59
N ALA A 19 -0.31 17.97 18.14
CA ALA A 19 -1.67 18.14 17.64
C ALA A 19 -1.68 18.64 16.20
N ARG A 20 -0.81 19.57 15.86
CA ARG A 20 -0.74 20.07 14.50
C ARG A 20 -0.17 19.04 13.55
N ALA A 21 0.83 18.28 13.99
CA ALA A 21 1.40 17.21 13.17
C ALA A 21 0.35 16.14 12.90
N GLU A 22 -0.45 15.82 13.90
CA GLU A 22 -1.51 14.83 13.69
C GLU A 22 -2.53 15.34 12.68
N MET A 23 -2.87 16.61 12.73
CA MET A 23 -3.79 17.19 11.76
C MET A 23 -3.22 17.10 10.35
N VAL A 24 -1.94 17.40 10.18
CA VAL A 24 -1.29 17.35 8.87
C VAL A 24 -1.28 15.92 8.33
N VAL A 25 -0.88 14.95 9.15
CA VAL A 25 -0.82 13.57 8.73
C VAL A 25 -2.21 13.06 8.35
N ASN A 26 -3.20 13.37 9.17
CA ASN A 26 -4.57 12.97 8.85
C ASN A 26 -5.05 13.60 7.56
N CYS A 27 -4.73 14.88 7.35
CA CYS A 27 -5.13 15.56 6.14
C CYS A 27 -4.55 14.88 4.89
N VAL A 28 -3.27 14.52 4.97
CA VAL A 28 -2.61 13.85 3.84
C VAL A 28 -3.30 12.53 3.52
N PHE A 29 -3.49 11.69 4.52
CA PHE A 29 -4.05 10.37 4.29
C PHE A 29 -5.53 10.42 3.94
N ASP A 30 -6.28 11.35 4.53
CA ASP A 30 -7.69 11.49 4.18
C ASP A 30 -7.84 11.96 2.73
N THR A 31 -6.97 12.86 2.30
CA THR A 31 -7.00 13.34 0.92
C THR A 31 -6.68 12.21 -0.05
N MET A 32 -5.67 11.40 0.28
CA MET A 32 -5.32 10.28 -0.56
C MET A 32 -6.45 9.24 -0.60
N THR A 33 -7.04 8.99 0.56
CA THR A 33 -8.16 8.04 0.64
C THR A 33 -9.31 8.49 -0.25
N GLY A 34 -9.64 9.78 -0.20
CA GLY A 34 -10.71 10.31 -1.03
C GLY A 34 -10.42 10.16 -2.51
N ALA A 35 -9.20 10.44 -2.92
CA ALA A 35 -8.83 10.29 -4.32
C ALA A 35 -8.97 8.84 -4.78
N LEU A 36 -8.52 7.91 -3.95
CA LEU A 36 -8.60 6.50 -4.29
C LEU A 36 -10.05 6.01 -4.32
N GLN A 37 -10.89 6.52 -3.41
CA GLN A 37 -12.31 6.19 -3.46
C GLN A 37 -12.95 6.61 -4.77
N ASP A 38 -12.50 7.73 -5.32
CA ASP A 38 -13.00 8.22 -6.60
C ASP A 38 -12.35 7.54 -7.79
N GLY A 39 -11.46 6.60 -7.56
CA GLY A 39 -10.79 5.90 -8.63
C GLY A 39 -9.63 6.65 -9.24
N GLN A 40 -9.22 7.75 -8.62
CA GLN A 40 -8.11 8.54 -9.12
C GLN A 40 -6.78 7.96 -8.67
N GLY A 41 -5.83 7.89 -9.59
CA GLY A 41 -4.49 7.49 -9.22
C GLY A 41 -3.77 8.64 -8.53
N ILE A 42 -2.79 8.29 -7.72
CA ILE A 42 -1.96 9.26 -7.03
C ILE A 42 -0.53 8.98 -7.41
N GLU A 43 0.13 9.99 -7.97
CA GLU A 43 1.53 9.83 -8.34
C GLU A 43 2.38 10.78 -7.50
N ILE A 44 3.30 10.20 -6.73
CA ILE A 44 4.21 10.98 -5.90
C ILE A 44 5.61 10.76 -6.46
N ARG A 45 6.09 11.75 -7.18
CA ARG A 45 7.36 11.65 -7.86
C ARG A 45 8.48 11.36 -6.85
N GLY A 46 9.31 10.38 -7.17
CA GLY A 46 10.39 9.98 -6.31
C GLY A 46 9.99 8.97 -5.24
N PHE A 47 8.71 8.75 -5.08
CA PHE A 47 8.20 7.82 -4.07
C PHE A 47 7.51 6.63 -4.70
N GLY A 48 6.46 6.88 -5.46
CA GLY A 48 5.71 5.81 -6.10
C GLY A 48 4.35 6.26 -6.53
N SER A 49 3.55 5.32 -6.97
CA SER A 49 2.22 5.59 -7.47
C SER A 49 1.21 4.67 -6.81
N PHE A 50 0.05 5.22 -6.51
CA PHE A 50 -1.10 4.44 -6.04
C PHE A 50 -2.13 4.43 -7.14
N THR A 51 -2.62 3.25 -7.49
CA THR A 51 -3.67 3.10 -8.49
C THR A 51 -4.77 2.24 -7.91
N VAL A 52 -5.95 2.36 -8.49
CA VAL A 52 -7.07 1.52 -8.10
C VAL A 52 -7.25 0.46 -9.17
N ARG A 53 -7.21 -0.80 -8.77
CA ARG A 53 -7.33 -1.92 -9.69
C ARG A 53 -8.65 -2.62 -9.49
N PRO A 54 -9.40 -2.84 -10.56
CA PRO A 54 -10.63 -3.63 -10.45
C PRO A 54 -10.29 -5.12 -10.49
N TYR A 55 -11.01 -5.87 -9.71
CA TYR A 55 -10.91 -7.33 -9.70
C TYR A 55 -12.25 -7.88 -10.12
N LYS A 56 -12.23 -8.80 -11.08
CA LYS A 56 -13.43 -9.40 -11.60
C LYS A 56 -14.09 -10.28 -10.56
N PRO A 57 -15.42 -10.42 -10.63
CA PRO A 57 -16.08 -11.38 -9.75
C PRO A 57 -15.66 -12.79 -10.13
N TYR A 58 -15.64 -13.66 -9.15
CA TYR A 58 -15.27 -15.04 -9.39
C TYR A 58 -15.95 -15.92 -8.35
N ASP A 59 -15.90 -17.22 -8.58
CA ASP A 59 -16.45 -18.19 -7.64
C ASP A 59 -15.33 -18.70 -6.75
N GLY A 60 -15.42 -18.34 -5.48
CA GLY A 60 -14.52 -18.90 -4.49
C GLY A 60 -15.04 -20.20 -3.97
N ARG A 61 -14.36 -20.74 -2.97
CA ARG A 61 -14.76 -21.99 -2.38
C ARG A 61 -14.76 -21.86 -0.87
N ASN A 62 -15.82 -22.32 -0.26
CA ASN A 62 -15.89 -22.34 1.19
C ASN A 62 -14.94 -23.42 1.71
N PRO A 63 -13.93 -23.07 2.50
CA PRO A 63 -12.94 -24.06 2.95
C PRO A 63 -13.55 -25.11 3.88
N ARG A 64 -14.70 -24.84 4.48
CA ARG A 64 -15.30 -25.81 5.39
C ARG A 64 -16.18 -26.82 4.67
N THR A 65 -16.93 -26.36 3.68
CA THR A 65 -17.87 -27.24 2.98
C THR A 65 -17.44 -27.58 1.59
N GLY A 66 -16.47 -26.85 1.03
CA GLY A 66 -16.05 -27.04 -0.35
C GLY A 66 -17.02 -26.52 -1.38
N GLN A 67 -18.07 -25.85 -0.94
CA GLN A 67 -19.07 -25.35 -1.86
C GLN A 67 -18.63 -24.06 -2.51
N PRO A 68 -19.01 -23.83 -3.77
CA PRO A 68 -18.68 -22.55 -4.42
C PRO A 68 -19.42 -21.40 -3.77
N VAL A 69 -18.71 -20.29 -3.60
CA VAL A 69 -19.26 -19.08 -3.04
C VAL A 69 -18.96 -17.94 -4.00
N PRO A 70 -19.98 -17.25 -4.50
CA PRO A 70 -19.72 -16.13 -5.40
C PRO A 70 -19.01 -15.00 -4.68
N VAL A 71 -17.95 -14.49 -5.29
CA VAL A 71 -17.21 -13.36 -4.77
C VAL A 71 -17.45 -12.20 -5.72
N PRO A 72 -18.05 -11.10 -5.24
CA PRO A 72 -18.37 -9.98 -6.12
C PRO A 72 -17.12 -9.26 -6.58
N SER A 73 -17.27 -8.50 -7.65
CA SER A 73 -16.18 -7.65 -8.12
C SER A 73 -15.84 -6.63 -7.03
N LYS A 74 -14.59 -6.21 -7.01
CA LYS A 74 -14.13 -5.23 -6.03
C LYS A 74 -13.01 -4.42 -6.63
N ARG A 75 -12.74 -3.29 -5.99
CA ARG A 75 -11.60 -2.45 -6.37
C ARG A 75 -10.69 -2.36 -5.17
N LEU A 76 -9.39 -2.41 -5.44
CA LEU A 76 -8.39 -2.34 -4.39
C LEU A 76 -7.31 -1.37 -4.78
N PRO A 77 -6.76 -0.64 -3.80
CA PRO A 77 -5.61 0.19 -4.08
C PRO A 77 -4.37 -0.68 -4.26
N PHE A 78 -3.49 -0.23 -5.13
CA PHE A 78 -2.25 -0.93 -5.41
C PHE A 78 -1.13 0.10 -5.45
N PHE A 79 -0.03 -0.20 -4.77
CA PHE A 79 1.12 0.68 -4.71
C PHE A 79 2.24 0.13 -5.58
N LYS A 80 2.77 0.99 -6.46
CA LYS A 80 3.95 0.64 -7.25
C LYS A 80 5.07 1.59 -6.86
N VAL A 81 6.17 1.02 -6.39
CA VAL A 81 7.29 1.81 -5.91
C VAL A 81 7.95 2.54 -7.06
N GLY A 82 8.37 3.79 -6.80
CA GLY A 82 9.13 4.56 -7.77
C GLY A 82 10.59 4.16 -7.77
N LYS A 83 11.28 4.58 -8.82
CA LYS A 83 12.67 4.18 -9.00
C LYS A 83 13.56 4.70 -7.87
N GLU A 84 13.38 5.95 -7.47
CA GLU A 84 14.24 6.55 -6.46
C GLU A 84 14.08 5.88 -5.12
N LEU A 85 12.84 5.63 -4.71
CA LEU A 85 12.60 4.95 -3.44
C LEU A 85 13.14 3.53 -3.50
N LYS A 86 12.94 2.86 -4.62
CA LYS A 86 13.44 1.50 -4.78
C LYS A 86 14.95 1.45 -4.62
N GLU A 87 15.65 2.41 -5.23
CA GLU A 87 17.09 2.46 -5.12
C GLU A 87 17.56 2.77 -3.71
N LEU A 88 16.87 3.69 -3.03
CA LEU A 88 17.22 4.02 -1.66
C LEU A 88 17.10 2.82 -0.74
N VAL A 89 16.02 2.08 -0.88
CA VAL A 89 15.85 0.89 -0.06
C VAL A 89 16.89 -0.16 -0.39
N ASN A 90 17.21 -0.31 -1.66
CA ASN A 90 18.18 -1.31 -2.08
C ASN A 90 19.60 -0.97 -1.63
N THR A 91 19.97 0.31 -1.62
CA THR A 91 21.30 0.70 -1.19
C THR A 91 21.47 0.58 0.32
N SER A 92 20.40 0.44 1.06
CA SER A 92 20.44 0.21 2.50
C SER A 92 20.46 -1.27 2.86
N ARG A 93 20.72 -2.14 1.89
CA ARG A 93 20.62 -3.58 2.11
C ARG A 93 21.63 -4.12 3.10
N HIS A 94 22.65 -3.35 3.42
CA HIS A 94 23.62 -3.77 4.42
C HIS A 94 23.05 -3.72 5.83
N GLN A 95 21.90 -3.07 6.02
CA GLN A 95 21.25 -3.03 7.30
C GLN A 95 20.39 -4.27 7.48
N PRO A 96 20.28 -4.74 8.71
CA PRO A 96 19.43 -5.92 8.91
C PRO A 96 18.00 -5.62 8.54
N LEU A 97 17.37 -6.56 7.84
CA LEU A 97 16.00 -6.44 7.42
C LEU A 97 15.16 -7.42 8.20
N VAL A 98 13.93 -7.02 8.48
CA VAL A 98 12.95 -7.95 9.01
C VAL A 98 12.51 -8.82 7.85
N GLU A 99 12.68 -10.12 7.99
CA GLU A 99 12.27 -11.04 6.94
C GLU A 99 10.77 -11.11 6.88
N ASP A 100 10.25 -10.80 5.71
CA ASP A 100 8.83 -10.93 5.48
C ASP A 100 8.60 -12.04 4.55
N ASP A 101 7.58 -12.76 4.74
CA ASP A 101 7.29 -13.84 3.84
C ASP A 101 6.74 -13.39 2.55
N ASP A 102 6.52 -12.22 2.51
CA ASP A 102 6.01 -11.75 1.27
C ASP A 102 7.02 -11.65 0.23
N ASP A 103 7.32 -11.60 0.24
CA ASP A 103 8.03 -11.04 -0.68
C ASP A 103 7.82 -10.74 -1.87
N ASP A 104 7.71 -10.75 -1.77
CA ASP A 104 7.72 -10.41 -2.72
C ASP A 104 7.91 -10.22 -3.55
N HIS A 105 7.89 -10.59 -3.56
CA HIS A 105 8.13 -10.40 -4.29
C HIS A 105 8.28 -9.92 -5.18
N ASP A 106 8.41 -10.14 -5.39
CA ASP A 106 8.66 -9.68 -6.17
C ASP A 106 8.54 -9.46 -6.96
N GLY A 107 8.53 -9.76 -7.01
CA GLY A 107 8.42 -9.51 -7.62
C GLY A 107 8.07 -9.58 -8.24
N THR A 108 8.02 -9.98 -8.29
CA THR A 108 7.58 -10.06 -8.68
C THR A 108 6.98 -10.12 -8.85
N ASN A 109 6.92 -10.54 -8.80
CA ASN A 109 6.23 -10.51 -8.81
C ASN A 109 5.56 -10.40 -8.73
N GLY A 110 5.41 -10.76 -8.75
CA GLY A 110 4.67 -10.61 -8.60
C GLY A 110 4.04 -10.74 -8.78
N SER A 111 3.94 -11.14 -8.83
CA SER A 111 3.34 -11.21 -8.96
C SER A 111 2.71 -11.31 -8.94
N SER A 112 2.76 -11.72 -8.83
CA SER A 112 2.13 -11.69 -8.79
C SER A 112 1.47 -11.56 -8.71
N SER A 113 1.53 -11.82 -8.62
CA SER A 113 0.86 -11.57 -8.49
C SER A 113 0.08 -11.40 -8.53
N GLU A 114 -0.02 -11.88 -8.38
CA GLU A 114 -0.81 -11.61 -8.47
C GLU A 114 -1.58 -11.60 -8.24
N PRO A 115 -1.77 -11.64 -8.06
CA PRO A 115 -2.63 -11.48 -7.78
C PRO A 115 -3.40 -11.83 -7.56
N PRO A 116 -3.62 -11.99 -7.28
CA PRO A 116 -4.40 -12.20 -7.16
C PRO A 116 -5.13 -12.35 -7.60
N SER A 117 -4.97 -12.50 -7.83
CA SER A 117 -5.61 -12.46 -8.29
C SER A 117 -6.22 -12.73 -8.87
N GLU A 118 -6.00 -13.08 -9.06
CA GLU A 118 -6.59 -13.07 -9.58
C GLU A 118 -7.38 -13.65 -9.64
N PRO A 119 -7.73 -13.83 -9.69
CA PRO A 119 -8.57 -14.47 -9.91
C PRO A 119 -8.99 -14.56 -10.31
#